data_038e44dd7d6441a6e20995b8c3a3380d
#
_entry.id   038e44dd7d6441a6e20995b8c3a3380d
#
_cell.length_a   1.000
_cell.length_b   1.000
_cell.length_c   1.000
_cell.angle_alpha   90.00
_cell.angle_beta   90.00
_cell.angle_gamma   90.00
#
_symmetry.space_group_name_H-M   'P 1'
#
loop_
_entity.id
_entity.type
_entity.pdbx_description
1 polymer ?
#
loop_
_entity_poly.entity_id
_entity_poly.type
_entity_poly.pdbx_seq_one_letter_code
_entity_poly.pdbx_strand_id
1 'polypeptide(L)'
;AVMPVAGPVAAPAALAVDAAHSISELDAKLPRLLENSGAVWYPFATHNGLAARVEGWLNAVRARARYGALCPAVQNDLCTLLDEMRLIKDAHEQAIMRRASAISAGAHIRAMQRSARMLRAGEEVREYHLDAELLHEFR
;
A
#
# COMPACT_ATOMS: atom_id res chain seq x y z
N ALA A 1 12.89 2.13 13.51
CA ALA A 1 12.62 3.57 13.59
C ALA A 1 11.21 3.79 13.06
N VAL A 2 10.33 4.39 13.86
CA VAL A 2 9.01 4.83 13.40
C VAL A 2 9.25 6.04 12.50
N MET A 3 8.91 5.93 11.21
CA MET A 3 8.95 7.11 10.33
C MET A 3 7.95 8.14 10.85
N PRO A 4 8.34 9.40 11.04
CA PRO A 4 7.40 10.43 11.42
C PRO A 4 6.36 10.60 10.31
N VAL A 5 5.07 10.51 10.65
CA VAL A 5 3.98 10.76 9.72
C VAL A 5 3.89 12.27 9.52
N ALA A 6 4.09 12.73 8.28
CA ALA A 6 3.90 14.13 7.94
C ALA A 6 2.42 14.49 8.13
N GLY A 7 2.15 15.56 8.90
CA GLY A 7 0.78 16.10 8.99
C GLY A 7 0.33 16.74 7.66
N PRO A 8 -0.96 17.08 7.50
CA PRO A 8 -1.51 17.61 6.25
C PRO A 8 -0.78 18.86 5.70
N VAL A 9 -0.18 19.65 6.58
CA VAL A 9 0.58 20.86 6.18
C VAL A 9 1.94 20.51 5.56
N ALA A 10 2.64 19.51 6.10
CA ALA A 10 3.96 19.12 5.64
C ALA A 10 3.94 18.06 4.52
N ALA A 11 2.86 17.30 4.41
CA ALA A 11 2.76 16.19 3.46
C ALA A 11 2.93 16.61 1.98
N PRO A 12 2.41 17.74 1.49
CA PRO A 12 2.62 18.15 0.10
C PRO A 12 4.10 18.24 -0.26
N ALA A 13 4.90 18.90 0.56
CA ALA A 13 6.33 19.03 0.32
C ALA A 13 7.10 17.71 0.55
N ALA A 14 6.73 16.93 1.57
CA ALA A 14 7.41 15.70 1.92
C ALA A 14 7.15 14.54 0.93
N LEU A 15 5.98 14.53 0.31
CA LEU A 15 5.51 13.43 -0.56
C LEU A 15 5.37 13.86 -2.03
N ALA A 16 5.73 15.11 -2.37
CA ALA A 16 5.58 15.68 -3.71
C ALA A 16 4.16 15.51 -4.28
N VAL A 17 3.15 15.78 -3.46
CA VAL A 17 1.74 15.77 -3.86
C VAL A 17 1.19 17.19 -3.86
N ASP A 18 0.19 17.46 -4.71
CA ASP A 18 -0.37 18.81 -4.88
C ASP A 18 -1.12 19.30 -3.65
N ALA A 19 -1.82 18.40 -2.95
CA ALA A 19 -2.57 18.73 -1.75
C ALA A 19 -2.66 17.53 -0.79
N ALA A 20 -2.80 17.83 0.49
CA ALA A 20 -3.06 16.84 1.53
C ALA A 20 -4.15 17.34 2.47
N HIS A 21 -4.97 16.44 2.95
CA HIS A 21 -6.09 16.73 3.83
C HIS A 21 -6.10 15.78 5.03
N SER A 22 -6.72 16.21 6.12
CA SER A 22 -6.95 15.31 7.25
C SER A 22 -7.93 14.20 6.85
N ILE A 23 -7.66 12.98 7.31
CA ILE A 23 -8.58 11.84 7.10
C ILE A 23 -9.97 12.12 7.70
N SER A 24 -10.07 12.93 8.75
CA SER A 24 -11.34 13.34 9.37
C SER A 24 -12.21 14.19 8.46
N GLU A 25 -11.63 14.82 7.41
CA GLU A 25 -12.35 15.64 6.44
C GLU A 25 -12.82 14.83 5.21
N LEU A 26 -12.49 13.55 5.13
CA LEU A 26 -12.70 12.71 3.95
C LEU A 26 -14.15 12.74 3.47
N ASP A 27 -15.10 12.44 4.37
CA ASP A 27 -16.51 12.33 4.02
C ASP A 27 -17.14 13.67 3.60
N ALA A 28 -16.56 14.79 4.05
CA ALA A 28 -17.02 16.12 3.68
C ALA A 28 -16.42 16.62 2.34
N LYS A 29 -15.16 16.26 2.06
CA LYS A 29 -14.42 16.76 0.90
C LYS A 29 -14.58 15.87 -0.33
N LEU A 30 -14.61 14.56 -0.15
CA LEU A 30 -14.61 13.63 -1.28
C LEU A 30 -15.82 13.78 -2.21
N PRO A 31 -17.06 13.99 -1.74
CA PRO A 31 -18.18 14.26 -2.64
C PRO A 31 -17.93 15.44 -3.59
N ARG A 32 -17.27 16.49 -3.13
CA ARG A 32 -16.96 17.67 -3.97
C ARG A 32 -15.91 17.36 -5.03
N LEU A 33 -14.95 16.47 -4.74
CA LEU A 33 -13.94 16.03 -5.71
C LEU A 33 -14.54 15.10 -6.76
N LEU A 34 -15.63 14.41 -6.45
CA LEU A 34 -16.33 13.51 -7.36
C LEU A 34 -17.32 14.25 -8.28
N GLU A 35 -17.71 15.48 -7.96
CA GLU A 35 -18.63 16.28 -8.80
C GLU A 35 -18.05 16.46 -10.20
N ASN A 36 -18.90 16.29 -11.21
CA ASN A 36 -18.57 16.48 -12.61
C ASN A 36 -17.49 15.53 -13.16
N SER A 37 -17.16 14.45 -12.44
CA SER A 37 -16.30 13.39 -12.93
C SER A 37 -17.12 12.36 -13.72
N GLY A 38 -16.54 11.82 -14.80
CA GLY A 38 -17.22 10.83 -15.63
C GLY A 38 -17.31 9.45 -14.98
N ALA A 39 -16.31 9.08 -14.18
CA ALA A 39 -16.22 7.79 -13.53
C ALA A 39 -15.51 7.88 -12.18
N VAL A 40 -15.78 6.91 -11.30
CA VAL A 40 -15.02 6.69 -10.08
C VAL A 40 -14.36 5.31 -10.14
N TRP A 41 -13.09 5.27 -9.70
CA TRP A 41 -12.30 4.05 -9.63
C TRP A 41 -11.95 3.77 -8.17
N TYR A 42 -12.29 2.58 -7.68
CA TYR A 42 -11.93 2.15 -6.34
C TYR A 42 -11.85 0.61 -6.27
N PRO A 43 -11.09 0.01 -5.33
CA PRO A 43 -10.95 -1.44 -5.25
C PRO A 43 -12.26 -2.07 -4.76
N PHE A 44 -12.87 -2.94 -5.58
CA PHE A 44 -14.09 -3.66 -5.22
C PHE A 44 -13.79 -4.77 -4.23
N ALA A 45 -14.65 -4.95 -3.23
CA ALA A 45 -14.60 -6.04 -2.24
C ALA A 45 -13.26 -6.20 -1.48
N THR A 46 -12.31 -5.27 -1.63
CA THR A 46 -10.99 -5.36 -0.98
C THR A 46 -11.03 -4.87 0.47
N HIS A 47 -11.85 -3.87 0.76
CA HIS A 47 -11.96 -3.25 2.08
C HIS A 47 -13.42 -3.25 2.56
N ASN A 48 -13.67 -3.82 3.74
CA ASN A 48 -14.99 -3.83 4.35
C ASN A 48 -15.55 -2.41 4.48
N GLY A 49 -16.78 -2.23 3.98
CA GLY A 49 -17.50 -0.96 4.06
C GLY A 49 -17.11 0.11 3.04
N LEU A 50 -16.04 -0.08 2.24
CA LEU A 50 -15.62 0.93 1.27
C LEU A 50 -16.70 1.19 0.21
N ALA A 51 -17.32 0.14 -0.33
CA ALA A 51 -18.37 0.27 -1.33
C ALA A 51 -19.58 1.08 -0.80
N ALA A 52 -20.00 0.82 0.43
CA ALA A 52 -21.08 1.57 1.09
C ALA A 52 -20.70 3.05 1.30
N ARG A 53 -19.45 3.34 1.64
CA ARG A 53 -18.96 4.73 1.78
C ARG A 53 -18.95 5.44 0.42
N VAL A 54 -18.44 4.78 -0.62
CA VAL A 54 -18.44 5.33 -2.00
C VAL A 54 -19.87 5.64 -2.43
N GLU A 55 -20.81 4.72 -2.22
CA GLU A 55 -22.22 4.95 -2.53
C GLU A 55 -22.80 6.13 -1.74
N GLY A 56 -22.43 6.28 -0.45
CA GLY A 56 -22.79 7.44 0.36
C GLY A 56 -22.28 8.76 -0.23
N TRP A 57 -21.02 8.80 -0.69
CA TRP A 57 -20.45 9.98 -1.33
C TRP A 57 -21.12 10.31 -2.67
N LEU A 58 -21.41 9.29 -3.49
CA LEU A 58 -22.15 9.47 -4.76
C LEU A 58 -23.58 9.98 -4.50
N ASN A 59 -24.25 9.51 -3.47
CA ASN A 59 -25.57 10.00 -3.09
C ASN A 59 -25.51 11.45 -2.62
N ALA A 60 -24.47 11.87 -1.92
CA ALA A 60 -24.25 13.26 -1.57
C ALA A 60 -24.06 14.15 -2.81
N VAL A 61 -23.39 13.66 -3.87
CA VAL A 61 -23.31 14.37 -5.15
C VAL A 61 -24.67 14.45 -5.83
N ARG A 62 -25.42 13.31 -5.91
CA ARG A 62 -26.78 13.26 -6.51
C ARG A 62 -27.74 14.25 -5.83
N ALA A 63 -27.67 14.41 -4.51
CA ALA A 63 -28.49 15.36 -3.78
C ALA A 63 -28.26 16.82 -4.21
N ARG A 64 -27.10 17.11 -4.83
CA ARG A 64 -26.74 18.45 -5.33
C ARG A 64 -27.07 18.67 -6.81
N ALA A 65 -27.72 17.72 -7.48
CA ALA A 65 -28.03 17.79 -8.91
C ALA A 65 -28.81 19.06 -9.29
N ARG A 66 -29.73 19.54 -8.43
CA ARG A 66 -30.47 20.81 -8.65
C ARG A 66 -29.58 22.05 -8.66
N TYR A 67 -28.34 21.95 -8.16
CA TYR A 67 -27.34 23.00 -8.19
C TYR A 67 -26.32 22.83 -9.30
N GLY A 68 -26.57 21.92 -10.25
CA GLY A 68 -25.71 21.66 -11.41
C GLY A 68 -24.60 20.64 -11.18
N ALA A 69 -24.54 19.97 -10.04
CA ALA A 69 -23.57 18.91 -9.81
C ALA A 69 -23.95 17.63 -10.58
N LEU A 70 -23.02 17.11 -11.38
CA LEU A 70 -23.18 15.83 -12.08
C LEU A 70 -22.47 14.73 -11.28
N CYS A 71 -23.22 13.66 -10.99
CA CYS A 71 -22.67 12.48 -10.33
C CYS A 71 -21.98 11.59 -11.36
N PRO A 72 -20.79 10.97 -11.04
CA PRO A 72 -20.20 9.95 -11.88
C PRO A 72 -21.20 8.86 -12.24
N ALA A 73 -21.30 8.57 -13.54
CA ALA A 73 -22.23 7.56 -14.04
C ALA A 73 -21.64 6.13 -14.03
N VAL A 74 -20.31 6.02 -13.96
CA VAL A 74 -19.58 4.77 -14.08
C VAL A 74 -18.77 4.51 -12.82
N GLN A 75 -18.83 3.27 -12.34
CA GLN A 75 -17.97 2.76 -11.27
C GLN A 75 -17.11 1.64 -11.84
N ASN A 76 -15.80 1.72 -11.65
CA ASN A 76 -14.84 0.76 -12.15
C ASN A 76 -14.02 0.16 -11.02
N ASP A 77 -13.64 -1.11 -11.17
CA ASP A 77 -12.70 -1.74 -10.27
C ASP A 77 -11.27 -1.28 -10.56
N LEU A 78 -10.68 -0.57 -9.61
CA LEU A 78 -9.30 -0.10 -9.70
C LEU A 78 -8.30 -1.28 -9.74
N CYS A 79 -8.63 -2.42 -9.12
CA CYS A 79 -7.72 -3.55 -9.05
C CYS A 79 -7.38 -4.08 -10.45
N THR A 80 -8.33 -4.15 -11.37
CA THR A 80 -8.09 -4.61 -12.73
C THR A 80 -7.03 -3.79 -13.45
N LEU A 81 -7.08 -2.46 -13.29
CA LEU A 81 -6.09 -1.56 -13.88
C LEU A 81 -4.71 -1.71 -13.22
N LEU A 82 -4.69 -1.76 -11.88
CA LEU A 82 -3.44 -1.88 -11.12
C LEU A 82 -2.76 -3.24 -11.36
N ASP A 83 -3.52 -4.32 -11.50
CA ASP A 83 -3.00 -5.65 -11.76
C ASP A 83 -2.32 -5.71 -13.13
N GLU A 84 -2.93 -5.14 -14.17
CA GLU A 84 -2.31 -5.02 -15.49
C GLU A 84 -1.04 -4.17 -15.46
N MET A 85 -1.05 -3.01 -14.78
CA MET A 85 0.14 -2.17 -14.64
C MET A 85 1.28 -2.87 -13.90
N ARG A 86 0.96 -3.75 -12.94
CA ARG A 86 1.93 -4.48 -12.12
C ARG A 86 2.41 -5.79 -12.73
N LEU A 87 1.78 -6.24 -13.82
CA LEU A 87 2.13 -7.50 -14.47
C LEU A 87 3.57 -7.49 -14.98
N ILE A 88 3.97 -6.42 -15.65
CA ILE A 88 5.32 -6.25 -16.20
C ILE A 88 6.08 -5.25 -15.32
N LYS A 89 7.19 -5.73 -14.72
CA LYS A 89 8.03 -4.91 -13.85
C LYS A 89 8.99 -4.07 -14.67
N ASP A 90 9.08 -2.80 -14.34
CA ASP A 90 10.07 -1.91 -14.94
C ASP A 90 11.51 -2.22 -14.43
N ALA A 91 12.50 -1.52 -14.98
CA ALA A 91 13.91 -1.74 -14.63
C ALA A 91 14.21 -1.41 -13.16
N HIS A 92 13.54 -0.40 -12.60
CA HIS A 92 13.71 0.01 -11.20
C HIS A 92 13.11 -1.02 -10.24
N GLU A 93 11.89 -1.46 -10.50
CA GLU A 93 11.23 -2.53 -9.75
C GLU A 93 12.05 -3.81 -9.78
N GLN A 94 12.55 -4.21 -10.95
CA GLN A 94 13.41 -5.38 -11.11
C GLN A 94 14.71 -5.25 -10.27
N ALA A 95 15.32 -4.07 -10.23
CA ALA A 95 16.51 -3.84 -9.41
C ALA A 95 16.22 -4.00 -7.92
N ILE A 96 15.09 -3.44 -7.44
CA ILE A 96 14.64 -3.59 -6.05
C ILE A 96 14.36 -5.08 -5.74
N MET A 97 13.66 -5.79 -6.62
CA MET A 97 13.36 -7.21 -6.45
C MET A 97 14.62 -8.07 -6.38
N ARG A 98 15.60 -7.81 -7.26
CA ARG A 98 16.89 -8.51 -7.23
C ARG A 98 17.63 -8.25 -5.92
N ARG A 99 17.65 -7.01 -5.43
CA ARG A 99 18.27 -6.67 -4.15
C ARG A 99 17.57 -7.37 -2.99
N ALA A 100 16.25 -7.34 -2.93
CA ALA A 100 15.47 -8.05 -1.90
C ALA A 100 15.72 -9.56 -1.92
N SER A 101 15.77 -10.16 -3.12
CA SER A 101 16.10 -11.57 -3.29
C SER A 101 17.51 -11.92 -2.84
N ALA A 102 18.51 -11.06 -3.12
CA ALA A 102 19.88 -11.27 -2.68
C ALA A 102 20.00 -11.21 -1.15
N ILE A 103 19.35 -10.25 -0.49
CA ILE A 103 19.28 -10.16 0.97
C ILE A 103 18.64 -11.43 1.54
N SER A 104 17.50 -11.84 1.01
CA SER A 104 16.80 -13.05 1.47
C SER A 104 17.66 -14.31 1.29
N ALA A 105 18.31 -14.46 0.15
CA ALA A 105 19.24 -15.60 -0.08
C ALA A 105 20.41 -15.57 0.90
N GLY A 106 21.02 -14.42 1.16
CA GLY A 106 22.08 -14.25 2.15
C GLY A 106 21.62 -14.66 3.55
N ALA A 107 20.44 -14.22 3.96
CA ALA A 107 19.86 -14.57 5.25
C ALA A 107 19.68 -16.08 5.41
N HIS A 108 19.15 -16.77 4.40
CA HIS A 108 18.98 -18.23 4.42
C HIS A 108 20.33 -18.97 4.45
N ILE A 109 21.32 -18.54 3.67
CA ILE A 109 22.66 -19.10 3.70
C ILE A 109 23.28 -18.97 5.08
N ARG A 110 23.19 -17.82 5.73
CA ARG A 110 23.67 -17.60 7.11
C ARG A 110 23.00 -18.55 8.10
N ALA A 111 21.68 -18.66 8.06
CA ALA A 111 20.92 -19.56 8.93
C ALA A 111 21.34 -21.03 8.74
N MET A 112 21.49 -21.49 7.49
CA MET A 112 21.99 -22.84 7.18
C MET A 112 23.40 -23.06 7.70
N GLN A 113 24.32 -22.10 7.51
CA GLN A 113 25.69 -22.19 8.01
C GLN A 113 25.75 -22.20 9.54
N ARG A 114 24.91 -21.39 10.20
CA ARG A 114 24.81 -21.37 11.66
C ARG A 114 24.32 -22.71 12.18
N SER A 115 23.24 -23.22 11.62
CA SER A 115 22.71 -24.57 11.98
C SER A 115 23.75 -25.64 11.82
N ALA A 116 24.44 -25.68 10.68
CA ALA A 116 25.48 -26.68 10.44
C ALA A 116 26.67 -26.57 11.42
N ARG A 117 27.08 -25.38 11.81
CA ARG A 117 28.15 -25.17 12.82
C ARG A 117 27.72 -25.67 14.19
N MET A 118 26.51 -25.34 14.65
CA MET A 118 25.99 -25.78 15.95
C MET A 118 25.85 -27.29 16.01
N LEU A 119 25.31 -27.92 14.98
CA LEU A 119 25.19 -29.39 14.92
C LEU A 119 26.55 -30.08 14.98
N ARG A 120 27.57 -29.56 14.27
CA ARG A 120 28.93 -30.12 14.34
C ARG A 120 29.58 -29.93 15.70
N ALA A 121 29.23 -28.91 16.45
CA ALA A 121 29.68 -28.65 17.80
C ALA A 121 28.92 -29.48 18.87
N GLY A 122 27.90 -30.24 18.48
CA GLY A 122 27.01 -30.95 19.41
C GLY A 122 26.05 -30.03 20.16
N GLU A 123 25.84 -28.80 19.67
CA GLU A 123 24.92 -27.84 20.25
C GLU A 123 23.49 -28.08 19.75
N GLU A 124 22.50 -27.83 20.61
CA GLU A 124 21.09 -27.86 20.21
C GLU A 124 20.73 -26.66 19.32
N VAL A 125 20.18 -26.92 18.13
CA VAL A 125 19.68 -25.91 17.23
C VAL A 125 18.22 -25.63 17.58
N ARG A 126 17.91 -24.38 17.95
CA ARG A 126 16.58 -23.89 18.24
C ARG A 126 16.18 -22.80 17.25
N GLU A 127 14.87 -22.62 17.07
CA GLU A 127 14.29 -21.64 16.14
C GLU A 127 14.86 -20.22 16.33
N TYR A 128 14.94 -19.75 17.57
CA TYR A 128 15.43 -18.40 17.86
C TYR A 128 16.90 -18.16 17.43
N HIS A 129 17.73 -19.22 17.36
CA HIS A 129 19.10 -19.07 16.85
C HIS A 129 19.09 -18.72 15.34
N LEU A 130 18.17 -19.33 14.59
CA LEU A 130 18.04 -19.10 13.15
C LEU A 130 17.33 -17.78 12.87
N ASP A 131 16.31 -17.46 13.65
CA ASP A 131 15.60 -16.18 13.58
C ASP A 131 16.55 -14.99 13.80
N ALA A 132 17.45 -15.09 14.79
CA ALA A 132 18.45 -14.05 15.04
C ALA A 132 19.37 -13.83 13.83
N GLU A 133 19.80 -14.90 13.13
CA GLU A 133 20.63 -14.78 11.92
C GLU A 133 19.85 -14.18 10.74
N LEU A 134 18.57 -14.55 10.57
CA LEU A 134 17.70 -13.98 9.54
C LEU A 134 17.47 -12.49 9.79
N LEU A 135 17.10 -12.12 11.01
CA LEU A 135 16.85 -10.72 11.39
C LEU A 135 18.11 -9.85 11.27
N HIS A 136 19.31 -10.42 11.52
CA HIS A 136 20.56 -9.69 11.34
C HIS A 136 20.78 -9.27 9.89
N GLU A 137 20.45 -10.13 8.93
CA GLU A 137 20.64 -9.85 7.50
C GLU A 137 19.57 -8.88 6.94
N PHE A 138 18.34 -8.93 7.50
CA PHE A 138 17.24 -8.06 7.07
C PHE A 138 17.31 -6.62 7.60
N ARG A 139 18.21 -6.30 8.52
CA ARG A 139 18.38 -4.98 9.16
C ARG A 139 19.70 -4.31 8.83
#